data_85fc07e5e78bdfaba8ff08ae6fc0052e
#
_entry.id   85fc07e5e78bdfaba8ff08ae6fc0052e
#
_cell.length_a   1.000
_cell.length_b   1.000
_cell.length_c   1.000
_cell.angle_alpha   90.00
_cell.angle_beta   90.00
_cell.angle_gamma   90.00
#
_symmetry.space_group_name_H-M   'P 1'
#
loop_
_entity.id
_entity.type
_entity.pdbx_description
1 polymer ?
#
loop_
_entity_poly.entity_id
_entity_poly.type
_entity_poly.pdbx_seq_one_letter_code
_entity_poly.pdbx_strand_id
1 'polypeptide(L)'
;YQKYDVFVVSDEIWSDIILGKNKHIPTQSISADARQRTAAMYAPSKTFNLAGLIGSYHIVYNDWWRDRIEKESSLCHYNSMNVLSMHALIGAYKPEGYEWTDELCEVLAGNVDYACRYIAEHFAGVKVSKPEGTYMLFVDCTDWCAAHGKSIQDVEKACWAVGAAVQDGVMFHGPCHLRINLASPRARIEEAFRRMDQYVFNAE
;
A
#
# COMPACT_ATOMS: atom_id res chain seq x y z
N TYR A 1 5.99 -23.60 2.97
CA TYR A 1 6.49 -23.32 4.33
C TYR A 1 6.40 -24.54 5.21
N GLN A 2 5.27 -25.24 5.27
CA GLN A 2 5.10 -26.48 6.03
C GLN A 2 6.13 -27.56 5.68
N LYS A 3 6.36 -27.80 4.38
CA LYS A 3 7.34 -28.76 3.88
C LYS A 3 8.76 -28.56 4.39
N TYR A 4 9.13 -27.29 4.64
CA TYR A 4 10.50 -26.91 5.06
C TYR A 4 10.56 -26.44 6.51
N ASP A 5 9.47 -26.58 7.26
CA ASP A 5 9.31 -26.11 8.64
C ASP A 5 9.72 -24.66 8.87
N VAL A 6 9.25 -23.77 7.99
CA VAL A 6 9.57 -22.34 8.01
C VAL A 6 8.48 -21.57 8.73
N PHE A 7 8.86 -20.69 9.65
CA PHE A 7 7.98 -19.69 10.23
C PHE A 7 7.71 -18.56 9.25
N VAL A 8 6.54 -17.93 9.35
CA VAL A 8 6.09 -16.85 8.46
C VAL A 8 5.86 -15.58 9.26
N VAL A 9 6.46 -14.48 8.82
CA VAL A 9 6.07 -13.13 9.26
C VAL A 9 5.19 -12.56 8.14
N SER A 10 3.92 -12.31 8.45
CA SER A 10 2.96 -11.75 7.49
C SER A 10 2.72 -10.29 7.83
N ASP A 11 3.14 -9.40 6.94
CA ASP A 11 2.81 -7.97 7.04
C ASP A 11 1.41 -7.75 6.46
N GLU A 12 0.45 -7.51 7.34
CA GLU A 12 -0.96 -7.34 7.03
C GLU A 12 -1.42 -5.88 7.21
N ILE A 13 -0.49 -4.93 7.18
CA ILE A 13 -0.75 -3.50 7.44
C ILE A 13 -1.74 -2.87 6.46
N TRP A 14 -1.97 -3.50 5.30
CA TRP A 14 -2.90 -3.05 4.27
C TRP A 14 -4.23 -3.80 4.26
N SER A 15 -4.46 -4.71 5.20
CA SER A 15 -5.57 -5.66 5.22
C SER A 15 -6.97 -5.02 5.20
N ASP A 16 -7.11 -3.81 5.72
CA ASP A 16 -8.40 -3.10 5.79
C ASP A 16 -8.71 -2.31 4.51
N ILE A 17 -7.70 -2.02 3.67
CA ILE A 17 -7.90 -1.24 2.44
C ILE A 17 -8.06 -2.19 1.27
N ILE A 18 -9.26 -2.76 1.16
CA ILE A 18 -9.63 -3.70 0.11
C ILE A 18 -10.69 -3.07 -0.78
N LEU A 19 -10.51 -3.15 -2.09
CA LEU A 19 -11.30 -2.44 -3.06
C LEU A 19 -12.37 -3.32 -3.71
N GLY A 20 -13.56 -2.74 -3.93
CA GLY A 20 -14.66 -3.40 -4.61
C GLY A 20 -15.24 -4.56 -3.78
N LYS A 21 -15.41 -5.73 -4.42
CA LYS A 21 -16.03 -6.91 -3.80
C LYS A 21 -15.02 -7.92 -3.25
N ASN A 22 -13.74 -7.59 -3.31
CA ASN A 22 -12.67 -8.45 -2.83
C ASN A 22 -12.69 -8.54 -1.30
N LYS A 23 -12.06 -9.56 -0.76
CA LYS A 23 -11.91 -9.74 0.69
C LYS A 23 -10.49 -10.13 1.01
N HIS A 24 -9.94 -9.52 2.03
CA HIS A 24 -8.66 -9.95 2.58
C HIS A 24 -8.79 -11.34 3.24
N ILE A 25 -7.79 -12.17 3.00
CA ILE A 25 -7.68 -13.49 3.62
C ILE A 25 -6.43 -13.46 4.51
N PRO A 26 -6.56 -13.28 5.83
CA PRO A 26 -5.42 -13.28 6.73
C PRO A 26 -4.65 -14.60 6.64
N THR A 27 -3.32 -14.54 6.55
CA THR A 27 -2.47 -15.74 6.43
C THR A 27 -2.75 -16.76 7.52
N GLN A 28 -3.01 -16.32 8.74
CA GLN A 28 -3.33 -17.17 9.88
C GLN A 28 -4.69 -17.90 9.78
N SER A 29 -5.57 -17.47 8.87
CA SER A 29 -6.91 -18.06 8.69
C SER A 29 -6.94 -19.26 7.75
N ILE A 30 -5.87 -19.49 6.99
CA ILE A 30 -5.83 -20.48 5.90
C ILE A 30 -5.90 -21.92 6.44
N SER A 31 -5.22 -22.22 7.54
CA SER A 31 -5.21 -23.55 8.17
C SER A 31 -4.74 -23.48 9.63
N ALA A 32 -4.92 -24.59 10.37
CA ALA A 32 -4.39 -24.71 11.72
C ALA A 32 -2.85 -24.61 11.76
N ASP A 33 -2.16 -25.16 10.75
CA ASP A 33 -0.72 -25.05 10.61
C ASP A 33 -0.30 -23.62 10.32
N ALA A 34 -0.97 -22.92 9.40
CA ALA A 34 -0.71 -21.51 9.10
C ALA A 34 -0.88 -20.63 10.34
N ARG A 35 -1.92 -20.89 11.16
CA ARG A 35 -2.15 -20.18 12.42
C ARG A 35 -0.97 -20.31 13.39
N GLN A 36 -0.43 -21.52 13.52
CA GLN A 36 0.66 -21.80 14.46
C GLN A 36 2.03 -21.35 13.96
N ARG A 37 2.22 -21.26 12.66
CA ARG A 37 3.51 -20.91 12.08
C ARG A 37 3.63 -19.44 11.66
N THR A 38 2.58 -18.62 11.81
CA THR A 38 2.56 -17.22 11.36
C THR A 38 2.53 -16.24 12.53
N ALA A 39 3.40 -15.24 12.49
CA ALA A 39 3.24 -13.99 13.22
C ALA A 39 2.69 -12.94 12.25
N ALA A 40 1.46 -12.45 12.49
CA ALA A 40 0.83 -11.44 11.66
C ALA A 40 1.01 -10.05 12.29
N MET A 41 1.45 -9.09 11.47
CA MET A 41 1.76 -7.72 11.86
C MET A 41 0.69 -6.78 11.34
N TYR A 42 0.14 -5.94 12.21
CA TYR A 42 -0.91 -4.97 11.93
C TYR A 42 -0.56 -3.59 12.48
N ALA A 43 -1.09 -2.56 11.84
CA ALA A 43 -0.98 -1.20 12.36
C ALA A 43 -2.12 -0.31 11.85
N PRO A 44 -2.55 0.71 12.60
CA PRO A 44 -3.54 1.68 12.15
C PRO A 44 -2.97 2.70 11.15
N SER A 45 -1.68 2.66 10.89
CA SER A 45 -0.94 3.69 10.16
C SER A 45 -1.40 3.90 8.71
N LYS A 46 -1.78 2.84 8.00
CA LYS A 46 -2.24 2.93 6.61
C LYS A 46 -3.75 3.14 6.54
N THR A 47 -4.51 2.32 7.26
CA THR A 47 -5.96 2.38 7.29
C THR A 47 -6.46 3.75 7.75
N PHE A 48 -5.91 4.27 8.84
CA PHE A 48 -6.38 5.49 9.50
C PHE A 48 -5.45 6.70 9.37
N ASN A 49 -4.48 6.63 8.44
CA ASN A 49 -3.50 7.72 8.20
C ASN A 49 -2.73 8.14 9.47
N LEU A 50 -2.37 7.17 10.31
CA LEU A 50 -1.70 7.39 11.61
C LEU A 50 -0.20 7.06 11.58
N ALA A 51 0.45 7.07 10.41
CA ALA A 51 1.85 6.69 10.28
C ALA A 51 2.80 7.53 11.16
N GLY A 52 2.49 8.81 11.37
CA GLY A 52 3.28 9.70 12.24
C GLY A 52 3.22 9.38 13.73
N LEU A 53 2.23 8.59 14.16
CA LEU A 53 2.04 8.18 15.55
C LEU A 53 2.66 6.81 15.86
N ILE A 54 3.58 6.36 15.11
CA ILE A 54 4.34 5.09 15.22
C ILE A 54 3.75 4.10 16.23
N GLY A 55 3.04 3.12 15.73
CA GLY A 55 2.41 2.08 16.56
C GLY A 55 1.96 0.90 15.71
N SER A 56 2.24 -0.30 16.20
CA SER A 56 1.82 -1.55 15.57
C SER A 56 1.49 -2.58 16.64
N TYR A 57 0.81 -3.63 16.23
CA TYR A 57 0.57 -4.80 17.07
C TYR A 57 0.76 -6.06 16.22
N HIS A 58 0.98 -7.17 16.91
CA HIS A 58 1.12 -8.45 16.25
C HIS A 58 0.25 -9.50 16.94
N ILE A 59 -0.17 -10.49 16.15
CA ILE A 59 -0.94 -11.63 16.62
C ILE A 59 -0.10 -12.89 16.39
N VAL A 60 0.19 -13.61 17.46
CA VAL A 60 0.98 -14.84 17.43
C VAL A 60 0.28 -15.89 18.29
N TYR A 61 -0.26 -16.93 17.65
CA TYR A 61 -0.99 -18.01 18.34
C TYR A 61 -0.07 -19.07 18.93
N ASN A 62 1.13 -19.23 18.40
CA ASN A 62 2.12 -20.18 18.90
C ASN A 62 2.79 -19.60 20.16
N ASP A 63 2.55 -20.25 21.31
CA ASP A 63 3.03 -19.79 22.62
C ASP A 63 4.56 -19.71 22.67
N TRP A 64 5.26 -20.74 22.18
CA TRP A 64 6.71 -20.78 22.19
C TRP A 64 7.32 -19.61 21.38
N TRP A 65 6.70 -19.26 20.27
CA TRP A 65 7.19 -18.14 19.43
C TRP A 65 6.82 -16.79 20.03
N ARG A 66 5.60 -16.66 20.55
CA ARG A 66 5.13 -15.44 21.23
C ARG A 66 6.04 -15.08 22.42
N ASP A 67 6.35 -16.06 23.28
CA ASP A 67 7.20 -15.82 24.45
C ASP A 67 8.61 -15.36 24.08
N ARG A 68 9.16 -15.85 22.95
CA ARG A 68 10.46 -15.39 22.43
C ARG A 68 10.41 -13.98 21.90
N ILE A 69 9.36 -13.63 21.10
CA ILE A 69 9.17 -12.27 20.59
C ILE A 69 9.01 -11.30 21.76
N GLU A 70 8.22 -11.66 22.76
CA GLU A 70 8.00 -10.82 23.94
C GLU A 70 9.29 -10.60 24.73
N LYS A 71 10.08 -11.64 24.94
CA LYS A 71 11.36 -11.56 25.61
C LYS A 71 12.33 -10.64 24.86
N GLU A 72 12.51 -10.82 23.55
CA GLU A 72 13.42 -10.03 22.74
C GLU A 72 12.98 -8.57 22.63
N SER A 73 11.67 -8.31 22.45
CA SER A 73 11.13 -6.95 22.40
C SER A 73 11.30 -6.19 23.73
N SER A 74 11.22 -6.90 24.85
CA SER A 74 11.52 -6.32 26.18
C SER A 74 12.97 -5.88 26.31
N LEU A 75 13.91 -6.66 25.78
CA LEU A 75 15.33 -6.34 25.82
C LEU A 75 15.69 -5.13 24.93
N CYS A 76 14.96 -4.97 23.82
CA CYS A 76 15.16 -3.88 22.87
C CYS A 76 14.31 -2.64 23.17
N HIS A 77 13.46 -2.68 24.18
CA HIS A 77 12.49 -1.64 24.53
C HIS A 77 11.47 -1.31 23.39
N TYR A 78 11.22 -2.26 22.50
CA TYR A 78 10.24 -2.15 21.41
C TYR A 78 8.83 -2.66 21.78
N ASN A 79 8.58 -2.93 23.06
CA ASN A 79 7.35 -3.53 23.57
C ASN A 79 6.32 -2.51 24.07
N SER A 80 6.55 -1.23 23.88
CA SER A 80 5.61 -0.20 24.34
C SER A 80 5.41 0.90 23.31
N MET A 81 4.15 1.25 23.08
CA MET A 81 3.79 2.44 22.31
C MET A 81 3.81 3.68 23.20
N ASN A 82 4.04 4.86 22.61
CA ASN A 82 3.79 6.10 23.33
C ASN A 82 2.26 6.27 23.58
N VAL A 83 1.92 7.08 24.55
CA VAL A 83 0.52 7.25 25.01
C VAL A 83 -0.40 7.73 23.88
N LEU A 84 0.07 8.66 23.04
CA LEU A 84 -0.75 9.18 21.93
C LEU A 84 -1.04 8.10 20.88
N SER A 85 -0.04 7.30 20.54
CA SER A 85 -0.21 6.17 19.59
C SER A 85 -1.19 5.13 20.12
N MET A 86 -1.14 4.83 21.43
CA MET A 86 -2.05 3.88 22.06
C MET A 86 -3.50 4.39 22.02
N HIS A 87 -3.74 5.65 22.40
CA HIS A 87 -5.07 6.21 22.35
C HIS A 87 -5.61 6.38 20.92
N ALA A 88 -4.74 6.73 19.97
CA ALA A 88 -5.09 6.80 18.57
C ALA A 88 -5.51 5.43 18.02
N LEU A 89 -4.77 4.36 18.36
CA LEU A 89 -5.12 2.99 17.98
C LEU A 89 -6.49 2.59 18.57
N ILE A 90 -6.69 2.81 19.87
CA ILE A 90 -7.98 2.51 20.54
C ILE A 90 -9.13 3.30 19.90
N GLY A 91 -8.89 4.57 19.56
CA GLY A 91 -9.88 5.42 18.92
C GLY A 91 -10.20 5.00 17.48
N ALA A 92 -9.19 4.62 16.71
CA ALA A 92 -9.32 4.21 15.32
C ALA A 92 -10.13 2.92 15.14
N TYR A 93 -9.93 1.93 15.99
CA TYR A 93 -10.62 0.63 15.93
C TYR A 93 -11.96 0.60 16.66
N LYS A 94 -12.68 1.74 16.66
CA LYS A 94 -14.09 1.83 17.09
C LYS A 94 -15.04 1.65 15.90
N PRO A 95 -16.34 1.42 16.13
CA PRO A 95 -17.31 1.31 15.04
C PRO A 95 -17.24 2.45 14.03
N GLU A 96 -17.12 3.69 14.49
CA GLU A 96 -17.03 4.89 13.66
C GLU A 96 -15.77 4.89 12.77
N GLY A 97 -14.68 4.29 13.25
CA GLY A 97 -13.45 4.10 12.45
C GLY A 97 -13.64 3.11 11.31
N TYR A 98 -14.41 2.05 11.52
CA TYR A 98 -14.75 1.10 10.45
C TYR A 98 -15.69 1.72 9.42
N GLU A 99 -16.69 2.47 9.83
CA GLU A 99 -17.57 3.24 8.92
C GLU A 99 -16.74 4.19 8.05
N TRP A 100 -15.81 4.93 8.66
CA TRP A 100 -14.88 5.80 7.91
C TRP A 100 -14.01 5.01 6.92
N THR A 101 -13.54 3.82 7.30
CA THR A 101 -12.72 2.97 6.42
C THR A 101 -13.52 2.48 5.23
N ASP A 102 -14.77 2.09 5.42
CA ASP A 102 -15.66 1.66 4.35
C ASP A 102 -15.90 2.79 3.33
N GLU A 103 -16.21 3.99 3.81
CA GLU A 103 -16.34 5.19 2.95
C GLU A 103 -15.02 5.51 2.22
N LEU A 104 -13.87 5.41 2.90
CA LEU A 104 -12.56 5.60 2.29
C LEU A 104 -12.33 4.60 1.15
N CYS A 105 -12.64 3.33 1.37
CA CYS A 105 -12.47 2.28 0.35
C CYS A 105 -13.32 2.55 -0.90
N GLU A 106 -14.53 3.10 -0.75
CA GLU A 106 -15.36 3.51 -1.88
C GLU A 106 -14.72 4.66 -2.66
N VAL A 107 -14.22 5.69 -1.98
CA VAL A 107 -13.51 6.81 -2.61
C VAL A 107 -12.26 6.32 -3.34
N LEU A 108 -11.47 5.47 -2.69
CA LEU A 108 -10.25 4.91 -3.28
C LEU A 108 -10.55 4.03 -4.51
N ALA A 109 -11.59 3.20 -4.45
CA ALA A 109 -12.02 2.40 -5.59
C ALA A 109 -12.37 3.29 -6.80
N GLY A 110 -13.10 4.38 -6.55
CA GLY A 110 -13.41 5.37 -7.58
C GLY A 110 -12.16 6.05 -8.14
N ASN A 111 -11.17 6.38 -7.31
CA ASN A 111 -9.91 6.96 -7.75
C ASN A 111 -9.09 5.99 -8.60
N VAL A 112 -9.04 4.72 -8.20
CA VAL A 112 -8.39 3.65 -8.97
C VAL A 112 -9.06 3.47 -10.34
N ASP A 113 -10.38 3.43 -10.38
CA ASP A 113 -11.13 3.29 -11.64
C ASP A 113 -10.86 4.44 -12.60
N TYR A 114 -10.84 5.66 -12.09
CA TYR A 114 -10.48 6.83 -12.88
C TYR A 114 -9.05 6.72 -13.42
N ALA A 115 -8.09 6.48 -12.55
CA ALA A 115 -6.68 6.47 -12.92
C ALA A 115 -6.35 5.37 -13.93
N CYS A 116 -6.87 4.14 -13.73
CA CYS A 116 -6.67 3.04 -14.67
C CYS A 116 -7.29 3.34 -16.04
N ARG A 117 -8.49 3.92 -16.09
CA ARG A 117 -9.12 4.32 -17.33
C ARG A 117 -8.34 5.44 -18.01
N TYR A 118 -7.94 6.47 -17.28
CA TYR A 118 -7.16 7.59 -17.82
C TYR A 118 -5.84 7.12 -18.44
N ILE A 119 -5.10 6.24 -17.76
CA ILE A 119 -3.87 5.65 -18.29
C ILE A 119 -4.16 4.91 -19.61
N ALA A 120 -5.19 4.08 -19.63
CA ALA A 120 -5.52 3.29 -20.82
C ALA A 120 -5.94 4.16 -22.02
N GLU A 121 -6.60 5.28 -21.78
CA GLU A 121 -7.11 6.18 -22.81
C GLU A 121 -6.06 7.21 -23.30
N HIS A 122 -5.13 7.63 -22.43
CA HIS A 122 -4.26 8.78 -22.70
C HIS A 122 -2.75 8.50 -22.69
N PHE A 123 -2.28 7.46 -21.99
CA PHE A 123 -0.84 7.19 -21.87
C PHE A 123 -0.42 6.05 -22.79
N ALA A 124 -0.21 6.36 -24.09
CA ALA A 124 0.20 5.35 -25.07
C ALA A 124 1.50 4.65 -24.67
N GLY A 125 1.51 3.30 -24.66
CA GLY A 125 2.68 2.52 -24.26
C GLY A 125 2.86 2.35 -22.74
N VAL A 126 1.92 2.84 -21.94
CA VAL A 126 1.89 2.66 -20.49
C VAL A 126 0.80 1.65 -20.12
N LYS A 127 1.10 0.74 -19.19
CA LYS A 127 0.18 -0.33 -18.75
C LYS A 127 -0.02 -0.28 -17.24
N VAL A 128 -1.21 -0.64 -16.78
CA VAL A 128 -1.49 -0.78 -15.36
C VAL A 128 -2.46 -1.93 -15.11
N SER A 129 -2.18 -2.72 -14.09
CA SER A 129 -3.14 -3.69 -13.55
C SER A 129 -3.97 -3.01 -12.47
N LYS A 130 -5.30 -3.14 -12.55
CA LYS A 130 -6.19 -2.59 -11.53
C LYS A 130 -5.96 -3.32 -10.21
N PRO A 131 -5.57 -2.63 -9.12
CA PRO A 131 -5.35 -3.25 -7.83
C PRO A 131 -6.68 -3.67 -7.17
N GLU A 132 -6.65 -4.75 -6.43
CA GLU A 132 -7.77 -5.25 -5.63
C GLU A 132 -7.75 -4.72 -4.19
N GLY A 133 -6.70 -4.04 -3.81
CA GLY A 133 -6.50 -3.42 -2.50
C GLY A 133 -5.44 -2.33 -2.54
N THR A 134 -5.23 -1.69 -1.44
CA THR A 134 -4.37 -0.52 -1.23
C THR A 134 -4.84 0.73 -1.99
N TYR A 135 -4.10 1.82 -1.87
CA TYR A 135 -4.29 3.06 -2.65
C TYR A 135 -3.10 3.35 -3.58
N MET A 136 -2.33 2.31 -3.93
CA MET A 136 -1.16 2.45 -4.76
C MET A 136 -1.40 1.83 -6.14
N LEU A 137 -1.08 2.57 -7.21
CA LEU A 137 -0.89 1.99 -8.53
C LEU A 137 0.58 1.65 -8.75
N PHE A 138 0.80 0.55 -9.45
CA PHE A 138 2.12 0.16 -9.96
C PHE A 138 2.03 0.10 -11.47
N VAL A 139 2.59 1.12 -12.12
CA VAL A 139 2.34 1.46 -13.53
C VAL A 139 3.56 1.09 -14.35
N ASP A 140 3.40 0.21 -15.32
CA ASP A 140 4.47 -0.24 -16.23
C ASP A 140 4.65 0.75 -17.39
N CYS A 141 5.79 1.42 -17.42
CA CYS A 141 6.20 2.38 -18.43
C CYS A 141 7.22 1.79 -19.43
N THR A 142 7.43 0.48 -19.46
CA THR A 142 8.50 -0.16 -20.23
C THR A 142 8.44 0.20 -21.72
N ASP A 143 7.27 0.03 -22.34
CA ASP A 143 7.12 0.30 -23.79
C ASP A 143 7.24 1.79 -24.09
N TRP A 144 6.71 2.66 -23.23
CA TRP A 144 6.83 4.10 -23.37
C TRP A 144 8.30 4.57 -23.24
N CYS A 145 9.00 4.11 -22.23
CA CYS A 145 10.43 4.43 -22.02
C CYS A 145 11.29 4.01 -23.20
N ALA A 146 11.06 2.79 -23.73
CA ALA A 146 11.78 2.28 -24.87
C ALA A 146 11.51 3.11 -26.14
N ALA A 147 10.27 3.50 -26.39
CA ALA A 147 9.88 4.31 -27.55
C ALA A 147 10.48 5.71 -27.54
N HIS A 148 10.67 6.30 -26.34
CA HIS A 148 11.17 7.68 -26.20
C HIS A 148 12.64 7.77 -25.78
N GLY A 149 13.35 6.64 -25.61
CA GLY A 149 14.74 6.61 -25.16
C GLY A 149 14.96 7.23 -23.78
N LYS A 150 13.97 7.11 -22.88
CA LYS A 150 13.99 7.68 -21.53
C LYS A 150 14.15 6.59 -20.48
N SER A 151 14.80 6.92 -19.38
CA SER A 151 14.79 6.10 -18.17
C SER A 151 13.55 6.37 -17.32
N ILE A 152 13.23 5.46 -16.40
CA ILE A 152 12.11 5.69 -15.45
C ILE A 152 12.41 6.86 -14.51
N GLN A 153 13.66 7.10 -14.17
CA GLN A 153 14.09 8.25 -13.38
C GLN A 153 13.90 9.58 -14.12
N ASP A 154 14.01 9.60 -15.46
CA ASP A 154 13.68 10.77 -16.26
C ASP A 154 12.18 11.05 -16.22
N VAL A 155 11.35 10.01 -16.31
CA VAL A 155 9.89 10.10 -16.19
C VAL A 155 9.48 10.61 -14.81
N GLU A 156 10.05 10.03 -13.75
CA GLU A 156 9.82 10.46 -12.37
C GLU A 156 10.12 11.95 -12.18
N LYS A 157 11.30 12.40 -12.61
CA LYS A 157 11.72 13.82 -12.54
C LYS A 157 10.79 14.73 -13.34
N ALA A 158 10.36 14.30 -14.53
CA ALA A 158 9.41 15.05 -15.34
C ALA A 158 8.04 15.17 -14.63
N CYS A 159 7.56 14.11 -14.02
CA CYS A 159 6.34 14.15 -13.19
C CYS A 159 6.49 15.13 -12.02
N TRP A 160 7.62 15.11 -11.31
CA TRP A 160 7.87 16.05 -10.20
C TRP A 160 7.92 17.50 -10.68
N ALA A 161 8.51 17.77 -11.85
CA ALA A 161 8.58 19.09 -12.43
C ALA A 161 7.21 19.72 -12.70
N VAL A 162 6.19 18.88 -12.95
CA VAL A 162 4.81 19.32 -13.15
C VAL A 162 3.94 19.21 -11.89
N GLY A 163 4.55 18.90 -10.73
CA GLY A 163 3.89 18.84 -9.44
C GLY A 163 3.18 17.50 -9.15
N ALA A 164 3.45 16.44 -9.92
CA ALA A 164 2.98 15.09 -9.67
C ALA A 164 4.08 14.28 -8.97
N ALA A 165 4.02 14.19 -7.65
CA ALA A 165 5.01 13.48 -6.82
C ALA A 165 4.78 11.96 -6.88
N VAL A 166 5.28 11.34 -7.94
CA VAL A 166 5.34 9.87 -8.11
C VAL A 166 6.68 9.33 -7.62
N GLN A 167 6.82 8.02 -7.51
CA GLN A 167 8.04 7.33 -7.12
C GLN A 167 8.40 6.28 -8.17
N ASP A 168 9.69 6.12 -8.48
CA ASP A 168 10.12 5.02 -9.33
C ASP A 168 9.91 3.66 -8.63
N GLY A 169 9.76 2.62 -9.44
CA GLY A 169 9.47 1.27 -8.98
C GLY A 169 10.71 0.41 -8.69
N VAL A 170 11.92 0.94 -8.84
CA VAL A 170 13.16 0.16 -8.77
C VAL A 170 13.31 -0.58 -7.44
N MET A 171 13.03 0.10 -6.33
CA MET A 171 13.06 -0.51 -4.99
C MET A 171 11.99 -1.60 -4.78
N PHE A 172 11.00 -1.66 -5.66
CA PHE A 172 9.89 -2.63 -5.63
C PHE A 172 10.00 -3.67 -6.76
N HIS A 173 11.22 -3.89 -7.27
CA HIS A 173 11.53 -4.82 -8.38
C HIS A 173 10.82 -4.50 -9.70
N GLY A 174 10.39 -3.25 -9.90
CA GLY A 174 9.83 -2.73 -11.14
C GLY A 174 10.81 -1.75 -11.81
N PRO A 175 11.82 -2.23 -12.57
CA PRO A 175 12.89 -1.36 -13.09
C PRO A 175 12.41 -0.28 -14.05
N CYS A 176 11.21 -0.42 -14.58
CA CYS A 176 10.60 0.56 -15.50
C CYS A 176 9.14 0.89 -15.07
N HIS A 177 8.88 0.91 -13.78
CA HIS A 177 7.55 1.18 -13.23
C HIS A 177 7.53 2.49 -12.44
N LEU A 178 6.35 3.11 -12.38
CA LEU A 178 6.03 4.20 -11.45
C LEU A 178 5.08 3.69 -10.37
N ARG A 179 5.31 4.13 -9.15
CA ARG A 179 4.41 3.94 -8.01
C ARG A 179 3.66 5.23 -7.74
N ILE A 180 2.33 5.21 -7.87
CA ILE A 180 1.46 6.38 -7.76
C ILE A 180 0.51 6.20 -6.58
N ASN A 181 0.50 7.14 -5.64
CA ASN A 181 -0.42 7.17 -4.51
C ASN A 181 -1.72 7.86 -4.89
N LEU A 182 -2.86 7.19 -4.71
CA LEU A 182 -4.20 7.69 -5.01
C LEU A 182 -5.02 8.09 -3.77
N ALA A 183 -4.43 8.08 -2.58
CA ALA A 183 -5.08 8.54 -1.35
C ALA A 183 -5.09 10.07 -1.29
N SER A 184 -5.82 10.69 -2.21
CA SER A 184 -5.96 12.14 -2.34
C SER A 184 -7.36 12.49 -2.85
N PRO A 185 -7.86 13.69 -2.62
CA PRO A 185 -9.12 14.14 -3.23
C PRO A 185 -9.13 13.99 -4.75
N ARG A 186 -10.24 13.54 -5.32
CA ARG A 186 -10.42 13.28 -6.74
C ARG A 186 -9.89 14.42 -7.62
N ALA A 187 -10.24 15.66 -7.35
CA ALA A 187 -9.82 16.80 -8.15
C ALA A 187 -8.30 16.96 -8.23
N ARG A 188 -7.55 16.59 -7.18
CA ARG A 188 -6.09 16.61 -7.21
C ARG A 188 -5.51 15.50 -8.08
N ILE A 189 -6.14 14.34 -8.06
CA ILE A 189 -5.75 13.21 -8.92
C ILE A 189 -5.99 13.57 -10.38
N GLU A 190 -7.16 14.10 -10.70
CA GLU A 190 -7.51 14.54 -12.04
C GLU A 190 -6.52 15.58 -12.58
N GLU A 191 -6.18 16.57 -11.78
CA GLU A 191 -5.20 17.58 -12.17
C GLU A 191 -3.79 17.01 -12.34
N ALA A 192 -3.35 16.12 -11.45
CA ALA A 192 -2.05 15.48 -11.58
C ALA A 192 -1.95 14.63 -12.86
N PHE A 193 -2.98 13.85 -13.17
CA PHE A 193 -3.04 13.04 -14.39
C PHE A 193 -3.08 13.90 -15.65
N ARG A 194 -3.86 14.99 -15.65
CA ARG A 194 -3.89 15.94 -16.76
C ARG A 194 -2.52 16.59 -17.02
N ARG A 195 -1.76 16.94 -15.96
CA ARG A 195 -0.41 17.49 -16.12
C ARG A 195 0.57 16.44 -16.61
N MET A 196 0.53 15.22 -16.08
CA MET A 196 1.37 14.11 -16.57
C MET A 196 1.08 13.82 -18.05
N ASP A 197 -0.19 13.82 -18.44
CA ASP A 197 -0.62 13.69 -19.84
C ASP A 197 0.02 14.76 -20.72
N GLN A 198 -0.27 16.01 -20.44
CA GLN A 198 0.12 17.13 -21.25
C GLN A 198 1.63 17.36 -21.35
N TYR A 199 2.37 17.14 -20.26
CA TYR A 199 3.76 17.60 -20.17
C TYR A 199 4.78 16.46 -20.01
N VAL A 200 4.33 15.22 -19.84
CA VAL A 200 5.24 14.06 -19.67
C VAL A 200 4.99 13.00 -20.73
N PHE A 201 3.78 12.42 -20.77
CA PHE A 201 3.50 11.28 -21.64
C PHE A 201 3.16 11.65 -23.08
N ASN A 202 2.59 12.81 -23.33
CA ASN A 202 2.24 13.34 -24.65
C ASN A 202 2.87 14.72 -24.91
N ALA A 203 4.01 15.04 -24.27
CA ALA A 203 4.78 16.24 -24.57
C ALA A 203 5.35 16.15 -25.99
N GLU A 204 5.15 17.21 -26.82
CA GLU A 204 5.71 17.37 -28.15
C GLU A 204 7.24 17.59 -28.11
#